data_fa19c6f7bae9b7658da9338922c28d5e
#
_entry.id   fa19c6f7bae9b7658da9338922c28d5e
#
_cell.length_a   1.000
_cell.length_b   1.000
_cell.length_c   1.000
_cell.angle_alpha   90.00
_cell.angle_beta   90.00
_cell.angle_gamma   90.00
#
_symmetry.space_group_name_H-M   'P 1'
#
loop_
_entity.id
_entity.type
_entity.pdbx_description
1 polymer ?
#
loop_
_entity_poly.entity_id
_entity_poly.type
_entity_poly.pdbx_seq_one_letter_code
_entity_poly.pdbx_strand_id
1 'polypeptide(L)'
;EAVENHTPQVIIIDEIGTELEVLAARTIAEKGVQLIGTTHGNCLENLIKNPPLSDLIGGIQYVTLSDDEAKRRGTQKSILERKSYPAFEIIIEINQPTIWTIHENVARSADLFLLKDNLISQTRTFQLDEKIQIQCQDYLPSQNLLLKNQSLIEELI
;
A
#
# COMPACT_ATOMS: atom_id res chain seq x y z
N GLU A 1 -5.51 -1.14 -25.72
CA GLU A 1 -5.92 -0.33 -26.90
C GLU A 1 -5.42 1.12 -26.78
N ALA A 2 -5.68 1.86 -25.68
CA ALA A 2 -5.21 3.25 -25.51
C ALA A 2 -3.67 3.37 -25.53
N VAL A 3 -2.96 2.45 -24.87
CA VAL A 3 -1.49 2.44 -24.81
C VAL A 3 -0.85 2.13 -26.16
N GLU A 4 -1.49 1.34 -26.96
CA GLU A 4 -0.95 0.87 -28.26
C GLU A 4 -1.19 1.89 -29.38
N ASN A 5 -2.31 2.62 -29.32
CA ASN A 5 -2.74 3.48 -30.43
C ASN A 5 -2.44 4.97 -30.21
N HIS A 6 -2.33 5.41 -28.95
CA HIS A 6 -2.21 6.83 -28.61
C HIS A 6 -0.94 7.22 -27.85
N THR A 7 -0.11 6.24 -27.47
CA THR A 7 1.15 6.43 -26.73
C THR A 7 1.05 7.50 -25.60
N PRO A 8 0.08 7.37 -24.68
CA PRO A 8 -0.09 8.35 -23.61
C PRO A 8 1.11 8.31 -22.65
N GLN A 9 1.48 9.47 -22.10
CA GLN A 9 2.50 9.55 -21.07
C GLN A 9 1.96 9.18 -19.69
N VAL A 10 0.69 9.50 -19.44
CA VAL A 10 -0.01 9.26 -18.17
C VAL A 10 -1.39 8.67 -18.46
N ILE A 11 -1.74 7.65 -17.70
CA ILE A 11 -3.09 7.06 -17.69
C ILE A 11 -3.65 7.16 -16.28
N ILE A 12 -4.89 7.61 -16.18
CA ILE A 12 -5.64 7.68 -14.93
C ILE A 12 -6.77 6.67 -15.00
N ILE A 13 -6.84 5.76 -14.02
CA ILE A 13 -7.90 4.77 -13.88
C ILE A 13 -8.63 5.03 -12.57
N ASP A 14 -9.92 5.29 -12.67
CA ASP A 14 -10.78 5.42 -11.51
C ASP A 14 -11.33 4.06 -11.11
N GLU A 15 -11.22 3.73 -9.83
CA GLU A 15 -11.84 2.56 -9.19
C GLU A 15 -11.39 1.20 -9.75
N ILE A 16 -10.10 0.86 -9.54
CA ILE A 16 -9.60 -0.50 -9.82
C ILE A 16 -10.16 -1.45 -8.75
N GLY A 17 -11.02 -2.40 -9.14
CA GLY A 17 -11.68 -3.33 -8.21
C GLY A 17 -11.73 -4.77 -8.67
N THR A 18 -11.57 -5.05 -9.96
CA THR A 18 -11.67 -6.38 -10.55
C THR A 18 -10.31 -6.94 -10.96
N GLU A 19 -10.21 -8.27 -11.06
CA GLU A 19 -8.99 -8.95 -11.55
C GLU A 19 -8.56 -8.49 -12.96
N LEU A 20 -9.53 -8.22 -13.84
CA LEU A 20 -9.25 -7.76 -15.19
C LEU A 20 -8.66 -6.33 -15.21
N GLU A 21 -9.15 -5.46 -14.35
CA GLU A 21 -8.63 -4.09 -14.20
C GLU A 21 -7.24 -4.10 -13.58
N VAL A 22 -7.01 -4.96 -12.59
CA VAL A 22 -5.69 -5.16 -11.98
C VAL A 22 -4.68 -5.68 -13.01
N LEU A 23 -5.06 -6.66 -13.83
CA LEU A 23 -4.21 -7.17 -14.91
C LEU A 23 -3.91 -6.09 -15.95
N ALA A 24 -4.91 -5.28 -16.31
CA ALA A 24 -4.73 -4.15 -17.22
C ALA A 24 -3.77 -3.10 -16.63
N ALA A 25 -3.94 -2.75 -15.36
CA ALA A 25 -3.07 -1.81 -14.65
C ALA A 25 -1.61 -2.29 -14.64
N ARG A 26 -1.37 -3.55 -14.32
CA ARG A 26 -0.02 -4.15 -14.39
C ARG A 26 0.58 -4.09 -15.78
N THR A 27 -0.19 -4.47 -16.79
CA THR A 27 0.26 -4.41 -18.19
C THR A 27 0.63 -3.00 -18.62
N ILE A 28 -0.11 -1.99 -18.18
CA ILE A 28 0.20 -0.57 -18.44
C ILE A 28 1.50 -0.15 -17.75
N ALA A 29 1.66 -0.50 -16.47
CA ALA A 29 2.86 -0.20 -15.71
C ALA A 29 4.12 -0.85 -16.33
N GLU A 30 4.03 -2.11 -16.76
CA GLU A 30 5.12 -2.82 -17.42
C GLU A 30 5.56 -2.18 -18.76
N LYS A 31 4.65 -1.46 -19.43
CA LYS A 31 4.96 -0.70 -20.66
C LYS A 31 5.65 0.65 -20.39
N GLY A 32 5.89 1.00 -19.13
CA GLY A 32 6.58 2.25 -18.74
C GLY A 32 5.71 3.50 -18.84
N VAL A 33 4.40 3.36 -18.94
CA VAL A 33 3.45 4.48 -18.89
C VAL A 33 3.18 4.83 -17.43
N GLN A 34 3.23 6.12 -17.07
CA GLN A 34 2.86 6.54 -15.72
C GLN A 34 1.39 6.25 -15.46
N LEU A 35 1.11 5.47 -14.42
CA LEU A 35 -0.24 5.09 -14.05
C LEU A 35 -0.64 5.74 -12.73
N ILE A 36 -1.81 6.36 -12.71
CA ILE A 36 -2.47 6.85 -11.50
C ILE A 36 -3.77 6.07 -11.38
N GLY A 37 -3.97 5.38 -10.26
CA GLY A 37 -5.17 4.58 -10.04
C GLY A 37 -5.78 4.85 -8.68
N THR A 38 -7.10 4.76 -8.59
CA THR A 38 -7.82 4.70 -7.32
C THR A 38 -8.38 3.30 -7.11
N THR A 39 -8.53 2.90 -5.87
CA THR A 39 -9.12 1.60 -5.51
C THR A 39 -9.85 1.71 -4.18
N HIS A 40 -10.78 0.80 -3.94
CA HIS A 40 -11.41 0.68 -2.64
C HIS A 40 -10.43 0.13 -1.61
N GLY A 41 -10.47 0.71 -0.43
CA GLY A 41 -9.65 0.33 0.71
C GLY A 41 -9.11 1.58 1.40
N ASN A 42 -9.10 1.56 2.74
CA ASN A 42 -8.70 2.72 3.53
C ASN A 42 -7.22 2.69 3.89
N CYS A 43 -6.55 1.56 3.67
CA CYS A 43 -5.15 1.37 4.05
C CYS A 43 -4.48 0.25 3.25
N LEU A 44 -3.15 0.22 3.27
CA LEU A 44 -2.31 -0.79 2.62
C LEU A 44 -2.70 -2.22 3.04
N GLU A 45 -3.05 -2.42 4.30
CA GLU A 45 -3.50 -3.72 4.82
C GLU A 45 -4.71 -4.27 4.05
N ASN A 46 -5.64 -3.42 3.64
CA ASN A 46 -6.83 -3.83 2.88
C ASN A 46 -6.46 -4.35 1.49
N LEU A 47 -5.45 -3.74 0.83
CA LEU A 47 -4.95 -4.24 -0.44
C LEU A 47 -4.26 -5.60 -0.28
N ILE A 48 -3.43 -5.75 0.77
CA ILE A 48 -2.72 -6.99 1.07
C ILE A 48 -3.70 -8.15 1.30
N LYS A 49 -4.78 -7.89 2.03
CA LYS A 49 -5.80 -8.90 2.39
C LYS A 49 -6.81 -9.19 1.27
N ASN A 50 -6.90 -8.35 0.27
CA ASN A 50 -7.84 -8.53 -0.85
C ASN A 50 -7.13 -9.23 -2.02
N PRO A 51 -7.43 -10.52 -2.33
CA PRO A 51 -6.69 -11.29 -3.32
C PRO A 51 -6.58 -10.62 -4.70
N PRO A 52 -7.66 -10.11 -5.32
CA PRO A 52 -7.56 -9.36 -6.57
C PRO A 52 -6.63 -8.16 -6.49
N LEU A 53 -6.78 -7.32 -5.46
CA LEU A 53 -6.03 -6.07 -5.32
C LEU A 53 -4.59 -6.29 -4.88
N SER A 54 -4.28 -7.40 -4.21
CA SER A 54 -2.92 -7.72 -3.77
C SER A 54 -1.93 -7.81 -4.94
N ASP A 55 -2.40 -8.13 -6.13
CA ASP A 55 -1.57 -8.15 -7.33
C ASP A 55 -1.06 -6.76 -7.74
N LEU A 56 -1.73 -5.67 -7.36
CA LEU A 56 -1.25 -4.29 -7.57
C LEU A 56 0.04 -4.00 -6.79
N ILE A 57 0.21 -4.66 -5.65
CA ILE A 57 1.39 -4.53 -4.78
C ILE A 57 2.40 -5.66 -4.96
N GLY A 58 2.23 -6.48 -6.00
CA GLY A 58 3.14 -7.57 -6.37
C GLY A 58 2.61 -8.97 -6.09
N GLY A 59 1.37 -9.12 -5.63
CA GLY A 59 0.75 -10.40 -5.26
C GLY A 59 1.37 -11.04 -4.02
N ILE A 60 0.60 -11.81 -3.30
CA ILE A 60 1.02 -12.45 -2.05
C ILE A 60 0.97 -13.98 -2.21
N GLN A 61 1.94 -14.65 -1.63
CA GLN A 61 2.02 -16.11 -1.63
C GLN A 61 2.52 -16.63 -0.29
N TYR A 62 2.16 -17.88 0.02
CA TYR A 62 2.78 -18.65 1.10
C TYR A 62 4.04 -19.31 0.57
N VAL A 63 5.12 -19.17 1.33
CA VAL A 63 6.39 -19.85 1.08
C VAL A 63 6.73 -20.72 2.26
N THR A 64 7.08 -21.99 2.01
CA THR A 64 7.55 -22.90 3.05
C THR A 64 9.08 -22.88 3.07
N LEU A 65 9.64 -22.41 4.18
CA LEU A 65 11.09 -22.38 4.41
C LEU A 65 11.62 -23.75 4.88
N SER A 66 12.87 -24.04 4.58
CA SER A 66 13.59 -25.12 5.24
C SER A 66 13.77 -24.82 6.73
N ASP A 67 14.04 -25.87 7.53
CA ASP A 67 14.27 -25.73 8.96
C ASP A 67 15.44 -24.78 9.29
N ASP A 68 16.50 -24.89 8.51
CA ASP A 68 17.69 -24.06 8.68
C ASP A 68 17.42 -22.59 8.32
N GLU A 69 16.66 -22.34 7.26
CA GLU A 69 16.29 -20.99 6.84
C GLU A 69 15.31 -20.33 7.84
N ALA A 70 14.32 -21.07 8.32
CA ALA A 70 13.39 -20.58 9.32
C ALA A 70 14.10 -20.22 10.65
N LYS A 71 15.05 -21.05 11.07
CA LYS A 71 15.90 -20.76 12.24
C LYS A 71 16.78 -19.53 12.04
N ARG A 72 17.42 -19.42 10.86
CA ARG A 72 18.27 -18.28 10.53
C ARG A 72 17.52 -16.96 10.53
N ARG A 73 16.28 -16.95 10.00
CA ARG A 73 15.41 -15.77 9.97
C ARG A 73 14.65 -15.52 11.27
N GLY A 74 14.64 -16.47 12.20
CA GLY A 74 13.86 -16.39 13.44
C GLY A 74 12.34 -16.38 13.21
N THR A 75 11.87 -17.01 12.13
CA THR A 75 10.47 -17.00 11.68
C THR A 75 9.86 -18.41 11.70
N GLN A 76 8.55 -18.47 11.45
CA GLN A 76 7.87 -19.75 11.21
C GLN A 76 8.29 -20.34 9.86
N LYS A 77 8.10 -21.66 9.68
CA LYS A 77 8.37 -22.36 8.41
C LYS A 77 7.50 -21.86 7.25
N SER A 78 6.27 -21.43 7.54
CA SER A 78 5.37 -20.88 6.53
C SER A 78 5.27 -19.38 6.74
N ILE A 79 5.70 -18.62 5.74
CA ILE A 79 5.68 -17.17 5.75
C ILE A 79 4.94 -16.65 4.52
N LEU A 80 4.46 -15.40 4.62
CA LEU A 80 3.90 -14.66 3.49
C LEU A 80 4.99 -13.82 2.86
N GLU A 81 5.12 -13.92 1.55
CA GLU A 81 6.05 -13.10 0.75
C GLU A 81 5.34 -12.55 -0.48
N ARG A 82 5.84 -11.45 -1.04
CA ARG A 82 5.40 -10.98 -2.36
C ARG A 82 5.91 -11.90 -3.46
N LYS A 83 5.09 -12.08 -4.51
CA LYS A 83 5.43 -12.90 -5.69
C LYS A 83 6.31 -12.14 -6.68
N SER A 84 6.09 -10.84 -6.84
CA SER A 84 6.67 -10.03 -7.92
C SER A 84 6.81 -8.56 -7.53
N TYR A 85 7.28 -7.75 -8.49
CA TYR A 85 7.32 -6.29 -8.32
C TYR A 85 5.89 -5.70 -8.31
N PRO A 86 5.64 -4.64 -7.51
CA PRO A 86 4.36 -3.94 -7.51
C PRO A 86 4.14 -3.19 -8.83
N ALA A 87 2.87 -3.03 -9.20
CA ALA A 87 2.47 -2.20 -10.34
C ALA A 87 2.59 -0.69 -10.05
N PHE A 88 2.56 -0.32 -8.78
CA PHE A 88 2.70 1.06 -8.30
C PHE A 88 3.90 1.16 -7.36
N GLU A 89 4.72 2.20 -7.54
CA GLU A 89 5.85 2.47 -6.65
C GLU A 89 5.40 3.17 -5.36
N ILE A 90 4.36 3.98 -5.45
CA ILE A 90 3.84 4.82 -4.36
C ILE A 90 2.38 4.48 -4.11
N ILE A 91 2.02 4.37 -2.85
CA ILE A 91 0.62 4.30 -2.39
C ILE A 91 0.34 5.47 -1.46
N ILE A 92 -0.82 6.09 -1.66
CA ILE A 92 -1.33 7.16 -0.81
C ILE A 92 -2.65 6.69 -0.21
N GLU A 93 -2.68 6.59 1.12
CA GLU A 93 -3.90 6.35 1.88
C GLU A 93 -4.54 7.69 2.24
N ILE A 94 -5.77 7.89 1.82
CA ILE A 94 -6.54 9.08 2.20
C ILE A 94 -7.31 8.73 3.47
N ASN A 95 -6.67 8.93 4.63
CA ASN A 95 -7.26 8.58 5.92
C ASN A 95 -8.39 9.54 6.31
N GLN A 96 -8.19 10.83 5.99
CA GLN A 96 -9.17 11.91 6.15
C GLN A 96 -8.94 12.92 5.02
N PRO A 97 -9.89 13.83 4.74
CA PRO A 97 -9.72 14.85 3.70
C PRO A 97 -8.42 15.65 3.82
N THR A 98 -7.94 15.83 5.05
CA THR A 98 -6.74 16.62 5.37
C THR A 98 -5.58 15.79 5.90
N ILE A 99 -5.69 14.46 6.01
CA ILE A 99 -4.65 13.58 6.57
C ILE A 99 -4.41 12.41 5.61
N TRP A 100 -3.21 12.35 5.07
CA TRP A 100 -2.79 11.32 4.13
C TRP A 100 -1.58 10.57 4.65
N THR A 101 -1.56 9.27 4.46
CA THR A 101 -0.39 8.41 4.73
C THR A 101 0.24 7.99 3.42
N ILE A 102 1.54 8.17 3.28
CA ILE A 102 2.28 7.95 2.05
C ILE A 102 3.29 6.82 2.25
N HIS A 103 3.18 5.82 1.40
CA HIS A 103 4.15 4.74 1.25
C HIS A 103 4.99 5.03 0.01
N GLU A 104 6.17 5.62 0.21
CA GLU A 104 7.06 6.04 -0.89
C GLU A 104 7.71 4.86 -1.61
N ASN A 105 7.73 3.69 -0.99
CA ASN A 105 8.21 2.45 -1.57
C ASN A 105 7.26 1.32 -1.17
N VAL A 106 6.31 1.04 -2.04
CA VAL A 106 5.27 0.03 -1.81
C VAL A 106 5.84 -1.35 -1.59
N ALA A 107 6.88 -1.72 -2.35
CA ALA A 107 7.55 -3.01 -2.21
C ALA A 107 8.06 -3.21 -0.78
N ARG A 108 8.81 -2.24 -0.27
CA ARG A 108 9.36 -2.27 1.09
C ARG A 108 8.25 -2.24 2.14
N SER A 109 7.24 -1.39 1.95
CA SER A 109 6.13 -1.28 2.90
C SER A 109 5.34 -2.58 3.01
N ALA A 110 5.06 -3.23 1.88
CA ALA A 110 4.38 -4.51 1.86
C ALA A 110 5.23 -5.62 2.51
N ASP A 111 6.53 -5.69 2.21
CA ASP A 111 7.43 -6.69 2.78
C ASP A 111 7.53 -6.56 4.30
N LEU A 112 7.73 -5.35 4.83
CA LEU A 112 7.78 -5.09 6.28
C LEU A 112 6.44 -5.44 6.95
N PHE A 113 5.32 -5.09 6.31
CA PHE A 113 4.00 -5.43 6.84
C PHE A 113 3.79 -6.96 6.93
N LEU A 114 4.17 -7.70 5.88
CA LEU A 114 4.05 -9.16 5.85
C LEU A 114 4.96 -9.85 6.90
N LEU A 115 6.15 -9.31 7.13
CA LEU A 115 7.09 -9.78 8.16
C LEU A 115 6.67 -9.37 9.58
N LYS A 116 5.64 -8.52 9.72
CA LYS A 116 5.24 -7.89 11.01
C LYS A 116 6.39 -7.10 11.65
N ASP A 117 7.23 -6.53 10.83
CA ASP A 117 8.34 -5.68 11.23
C ASP A 117 7.90 -4.22 11.30
N ASN A 118 8.77 -3.38 11.87
CA ASN A 118 8.46 -1.96 12.05
C ASN A 118 8.42 -1.24 10.70
N LEU A 119 7.23 -0.79 10.31
CA LEU A 119 6.98 -0.03 9.10
C LEU A 119 6.84 1.45 9.45
N ILE A 120 7.74 2.27 8.93
CA ILE A 120 7.65 3.73 9.03
C ILE A 120 7.02 4.27 7.77
N SER A 121 6.00 5.12 7.92
CA SER A 121 5.33 5.82 6.82
C SER A 121 5.39 7.32 7.01
N GLN A 122 5.20 8.06 5.92
CA GLN A 122 5.11 9.51 5.94
C GLN A 122 3.65 9.93 6.07
N THR A 123 3.33 10.69 7.10
CA THR A 123 2.00 11.31 7.27
C THR A 123 2.06 12.77 6.84
N ARG A 124 1.13 13.19 6.01
CA ARG A 124 0.95 14.59 5.60
C ARG A 124 -0.37 15.11 6.12
N THR A 125 -0.32 16.21 6.86
CA THR A 125 -1.50 16.92 7.37
C THR A 125 -1.61 18.27 6.70
N PHE A 126 -2.73 18.52 6.03
CA PHE A 126 -3.03 19.78 5.35
C PHE A 126 -3.74 20.71 6.34
N GLN A 127 -3.13 21.87 6.59
CA GLN A 127 -3.64 22.88 7.52
C GLN A 127 -4.46 23.94 6.80
N LEU A 128 -5.29 24.67 7.55
CA LEU A 128 -6.17 25.71 7.00
C LEU A 128 -5.40 26.91 6.41
N ASP A 129 -4.14 27.10 6.81
CA ASP A 129 -3.25 28.16 6.29
C ASP A 129 -2.42 27.70 5.09
N GLU A 130 -2.88 26.67 4.37
CA GLU A 130 -2.25 26.06 3.21
C GLU A 130 -0.87 25.40 3.49
N LYS A 131 -0.46 25.32 4.75
CA LYS A 131 0.76 24.60 5.13
C LYS A 131 0.54 23.11 5.18
N ILE A 132 1.58 22.38 4.81
CA ILE A 132 1.61 20.93 4.89
C ILE A 132 2.60 20.55 5.99
N GLN A 133 2.09 19.90 7.01
CA GLN A 133 2.93 19.28 8.03
C GLN A 133 3.28 17.86 7.59
N ILE A 134 4.57 17.54 7.58
CA ILE A 134 5.09 16.22 7.18
C ILE A 134 5.76 15.59 8.40
N GLN A 135 5.35 14.36 8.72
CA GLN A 135 5.91 13.58 9.83
C GLN A 135 6.16 12.14 9.37
N CYS A 136 7.31 11.59 9.76
CA CYS A 136 7.58 10.14 9.62
C CYS A 136 7.30 9.49 10.97
N GLN A 137 6.44 8.49 10.97
CA GLN A 137 6.03 7.78 12.19
C GLN A 137 5.75 6.31 11.90
N ASP A 138 5.65 5.53 12.97
CA ASP A 138 5.25 4.14 12.86
C ASP A 138 3.89 4.03 12.17
N TYR A 139 3.82 3.15 11.16
CA TYR A 139 2.60 2.92 10.41
C TYR A 139 1.56 2.24 11.28
N LEU A 140 0.40 2.87 11.35
CA LEU A 140 -0.78 2.31 11.99
C LEU A 140 -1.91 2.26 10.96
N PRO A 141 -2.46 1.08 10.65
CA PRO A 141 -3.65 0.98 9.80
C PRO A 141 -4.77 1.90 10.29
N SER A 142 -5.50 2.50 9.38
CA SER A 142 -6.49 3.57 9.67
C SER A 142 -7.55 3.20 10.71
N GLN A 143 -7.86 1.93 10.89
CA GLN A 143 -8.75 1.47 11.96
C GLN A 143 -8.21 1.75 13.38
N ASN A 144 -6.88 1.76 13.55
CA ASN A 144 -6.23 2.06 14.83
C ASN A 144 -6.03 3.57 15.05
N LEU A 145 -6.02 4.37 13.99
CA LEU A 145 -5.95 5.84 14.08
C LEU A 145 -7.24 6.42 14.69
N LEU A 146 -8.40 5.86 14.34
CA LEU A 146 -9.68 6.29 14.93
C LEU A 146 -9.76 5.97 16.43
N LEU A 147 -9.25 4.82 16.85
CA LEU A 147 -9.22 4.42 18.26
C LEU A 147 -8.24 5.27 19.10
N LYS A 148 -7.07 5.62 18.54
CA LYS A 148 -6.12 6.52 19.22
C LYS A 148 -6.65 7.94 19.38
N ASN A 149 -7.38 8.45 18.39
CA ASN A 149 -7.98 9.78 18.48
C ASN A 149 -9.15 9.82 19.47
N GLN A 150 -9.90 8.72 19.62
CA GLN A 150 -10.94 8.62 20.67
C GLN A 150 -10.34 8.58 22.07
N SER A 151 -9.25 7.82 22.30
CA SER A 151 -8.58 7.77 23.60
C SER A 151 -7.95 9.12 23.99
N LEU A 152 -7.40 9.88 23.04
CA LEU A 152 -6.87 11.22 23.29
C LEU A 152 -7.95 12.26 23.61
N ILE A 153 -9.18 12.07 23.10
CA ILE A 153 -10.31 12.95 23.40
C ILE A 153 -10.88 12.61 24.79
N GLU A 154 -10.88 11.34 25.17
CA GLU A 154 -11.31 10.89 26.53
C GLU A 154 -10.34 11.30 27.65
N GLU A 155 -9.05 11.47 27.35
CA GLU A 155 -8.05 12.00 28.30
C GLU A 155 -8.09 13.54 28.44
N LEU A 156 -8.82 14.24 27.57
CA LEU A 156 -8.93 15.71 27.56
C LEU A 156 -10.26 16.23 28.14
N ILE A 157 -11.16 15.34 28.56
CA ILE A 157 -12.44 15.63 29.22
C ILE A 157 -12.38 15.19 30.69
#